data_89caf368e7a9f525ea069eda9d77b729
#
_entry.id   89caf368e7a9f525ea069eda9d77b729
#
_cell.length_a   1.000
_cell.length_b   1.000
_cell.length_c   1.000
_cell.angle_alpha   90.00
_cell.angle_beta   90.00
_cell.angle_gamma   90.00
#
_symmetry.space_group_name_H-M   'P 1'
#
loop_
_entity.id
_entity.type
_entity.pdbx_description
1 polymer ?
#
loop_
_entity_poly.entity_id
_entity_poly.type
_entity_poly.pdbx_seq_one_letter_code
_entity_poly.pdbx_strand_id
1 'polypeptide(L)'
;MSEKVSFKSLCVEWVISLTVMVILTMACNIVGYGGRFLESIPGMLILCVISFLGLTAKHFIPSSLPAVTYIGIIGMLAAVPASPVSAPIIYWTGKIDLMASITPILAFAGVLLGKDWKAFLSIGWKGVLVSLLVIFGTFFTSGLIAQFMGAGT
;
A
#
# COMPACT_ATOMS: atom_id res chain seq x y z
N MET A 1 -6.06 17.33 -25.35
CA MET A 1 -4.80 18.07 -25.18
C MET A 1 -4.16 17.53 -23.92
N SER A 2 -3.14 16.66 -24.06
CA SER A 2 -2.38 16.14 -22.92
C SER A 2 -1.38 17.23 -22.53
N GLU A 3 -1.67 18.00 -21.49
CA GLU A 3 -0.66 18.85 -20.86
C GLU A 3 0.50 17.94 -20.46
N LYS A 4 1.67 18.22 -21.00
CA LYS A 4 2.92 17.58 -20.55
C LYS A 4 3.16 18.06 -19.12
N VAL A 5 2.56 17.35 -18.15
CA VAL A 5 2.80 17.60 -16.73
C VAL A 5 4.31 17.50 -16.50
N SER A 6 4.91 18.61 -16.07
CA SER A 6 6.36 18.65 -15.82
C SER A 6 6.72 17.61 -14.76
N PHE A 7 7.82 16.87 -14.96
CA PHE A 7 8.30 15.91 -13.96
C PHE A 7 8.44 16.53 -12.56
N LYS A 8 8.80 17.83 -12.51
CA LYS A 8 8.86 18.58 -11.24
C LYS A 8 7.49 18.68 -10.55
N SER A 9 6.41 18.94 -11.29
CA SER A 9 5.06 19.03 -10.69
C SER A 9 4.57 17.66 -10.22
N LEU A 10 4.87 16.59 -10.96
CA LEU A 10 4.57 15.21 -10.51
C LEU A 10 5.31 14.85 -9.22
N CYS A 11 6.59 15.17 -9.12
CA CYS A 11 7.36 14.92 -7.88
C CYS A 11 6.75 15.68 -6.69
N VAL A 12 6.32 16.93 -6.89
CA VAL A 12 5.67 17.71 -5.82
C VAL A 12 4.36 17.06 -5.38
N GLU A 13 3.52 16.63 -6.32
CA GLU A 13 2.28 15.93 -6.01
C GLU A 13 2.53 14.62 -5.24
N TRP A 14 3.52 13.84 -5.66
CA TRP A 14 3.89 12.60 -4.96
C TRP A 14 4.39 12.86 -3.55
N VAL A 15 5.25 13.86 -3.36
CA VAL A 15 5.77 14.22 -2.04
C VAL A 15 4.64 14.69 -1.13
N ILE A 16 3.73 15.53 -1.62
CA ILE A 16 2.56 15.99 -0.84
C ILE A 16 1.69 14.79 -0.44
N SER A 17 1.36 13.91 -1.40
CA SER A 17 0.52 12.75 -1.15
C SER A 17 1.17 11.78 -0.15
N LEU A 18 2.45 11.50 -0.31
CA LEU A 18 3.20 10.64 0.62
C LEU A 18 3.27 11.27 2.01
N THR A 19 3.49 12.59 2.11
CA THR A 19 3.53 13.30 3.40
C THR A 19 2.19 13.20 4.14
N VAL A 20 1.08 13.40 3.44
CA VAL A 20 -0.27 13.25 4.02
C VAL A 20 -0.47 11.82 4.51
N MET A 21 -0.11 10.81 3.71
CA MET A 21 -0.23 9.40 4.10
C MET A 21 0.63 9.05 5.31
N VAL A 22 1.86 9.59 5.39
CA VAL A 22 2.74 9.41 6.56
C VAL A 22 2.09 9.96 7.82
N ILE A 23 1.59 11.19 7.77
CA ILE A 23 0.94 11.83 8.93
C ILE A 23 -0.25 11.00 9.41
N LEU A 24 -1.12 10.56 8.50
CA LEU A 24 -2.29 9.76 8.83
C LEU A 24 -1.91 8.38 9.40
N THR A 25 -0.96 7.69 8.75
CA THR A 25 -0.50 6.37 9.22
C THR A 25 0.18 6.48 10.58
N MET A 26 1.01 7.52 10.80
CA MET A 26 1.64 7.78 12.10
C MET A 26 0.60 8.04 13.18
N ALA A 27 -0.41 8.86 12.89
CA ALA A 27 -1.51 9.11 13.84
C ALA A 27 -2.24 7.80 14.18
N CYS A 28 -2.58 6.98 13.19
CA CYS A 28 -3.22 5.68 13.41
C CYS A 28 -2.31 4.72 14.21
N ASN A 29 -1.02 4.68 13.91
CA ASN A 29 -0.07 3.80 14.59
C ASN A 29 0.09 4.14 16.08
N ILE A 30 0.10 5.43 16.39
CA ILE A 30 0.25 5.90 17.78
C ILE A 30 -1.06 5.74 18.55
N VAL A 31 -2.16 6.25 18.01
CA VAL A 31 -3.44 6.32 18.72
C VAL A 31 -4.15 4.96 18.74
N GLY A 32 -4.09 4.23 17.62
CA GLY A 32 -4.82 2.97 17.46
C GLY A 32 -4.06 1.74 17.94
N TYR A 33 -2.75 1.73 17.77
CA TYR A 33 -1.92 0.53 17.96
C TYR A 33 -0.80 0.71 18.98
N GLY A 34 -0.76 1.85 19.68
CA GLY A 34 0.21 2.10 20.76
C GLY A 34 1.66 2.21 20.29
N GLY A 35 1.88 2.46 18.99
CA GLY A 35 3.21 2.65 18.43
C GLY A 35 3.92 3.88 19.03
N ARG A 36 5.24 3.81 19.19
CA ARG A 36 6.05 4.94 19.66
C ARG A 36 6.43 5.84 18.50
N PHE A 37 6.16 7.14 18.64
CA PHE A 37 6.41 8.13 17.60
C PHE A 37 7.85 8.06 17.05
N LEU A 38 8.84 8.15 17.93
CA LEU A 38 10.26 8.17 17.54
C LEU A 38 10.73 6.85 16.89
N GLU A 39 10.18 5.73 17.32
CA GLU A 39 10.53 4.42 16.76
C GLU A 39 9.90 4.16 15.39
N SER A 40 8.76 4.82 15.09
CA SER A 40 8.06 4.68 13.83
C SER A 40 8.62 5.56 12.70
N ILE A 41 9.32 6.66 13.03
CA ILE A 41 9.86 7.60 12.04
C ILE A 41 10.79 6.92 11.02
N PRO A 42 11.82 6.14 11.42
CA PRO A 42 12.72 5.53 10.45
C PRO A 42 12.00 4.57 9.51
N GLY A 43 11.06 3.77 10.04
CA GLY A 43 10.26 2.85 9.23
C GLY A 43 9.41 3.60 8.19
N MET A 44 8.75 4.69 8.58
CA MET A 44 7.96 5.52 7.66
C MET A 44 8.81 6.17 6.58
N LEU A 45 10.01 6.66 6.92
CA LEU A 45 10.93 7.21 5.94
C LEU A 45 11.36 6.15 4.92
N ILE A 46 11.67 4.94 5.37
CA ILE A 46 12.02 3.81 4.49
C ILE A 46 10.86 3.51 3.53
N LEU A 47 9.63 3.41 4.03
CA LEU A 47 8.45 3.16 3.20
C LEU A 47 8.21 4.29 2.19
N CYS A 48 8.41 5.55 2.59
CA CYS A 48 8.34 6.70 1.69
C CYS A 48 9.38 6.63 0.58
N VAL A 49 10.63 6.31 0.91
CA VAL A 49 11.70 6.18 -0.08
C VAL A 49 11.40 5.07 -1.08
N ILE A 50 10.98 3.90 -0.61
CA ILE A 50 10.58 2.77 -1.47
C ILE A 50 9.43 3.17 -2.39
N SER A 51 8.40 3.83 -1.85
CA SER A 51 7.25 4.29 -2.62
C SER A 51 7.64 5.33 -3.67
N PHE A 52 8.49 6.29 -3.31
CA PHE A 52 8.98 7.32 -4.23
C PHE A 52 9.83 6.72 -5.35
N LEU A 53 10.70 5.75 -5.03
CA LEU A 53 11.49 5.03 -6.04
C LEU A 53 10.60 4.25 -6.99
N GLY A 54 9.55 3.59 -6.49
CA GLY A 54 8.60 2.85 -7.31
C GLY A 54 7.79 3.75 -8.24
N LEU A 55 7.34 4.92 -7.76
CA LEU A 55 6.67 5.93 -8.59
C LEU A 55 7.60 6.47 -9.67
N THR A 56 8.84 6.75 -9.33
CA THR A 56 9.86 7.20 -10.26
C THR A 56 10.17 6.14 -11.31
N ALA A 57 10.33 4.88 -10.90
CA ALA A 57 10.54 3.76 -11.82
C ALA A 57 9.37 3.63 -12.82
N LYS A 58 8.12 3.76 -12.34
CA LYS A 58 6.93 3.77 -13.21
C LYS A 58 6.95 4.90 -14.22
N HIS A 59 7.44 6.08 -13.83
CA HIS A 59 7.51 7.22 -14.74
C HIS A 59 8.53 7.01 -15.88
N PHE A 60 9.68 6.39 -15.57
CA PHE A 60 10.74 6.13 -16.57
C PHE A 60 10.48 4.89 -17.43
N ILE A 61 9.76 3.90 -16.89
CA ILE A 61 9.48 2.65 -17.61
C ILE A 61 8.04 2.73 -18.16
N PRO A 62 7.84 3.00 -19.46
CA PRO A 62 6.50 3.09 -20.06
C PRO A 62 5.91 1.68 -20.23
N SER A 63 5.44 1.08 -19.16
CA SER A 63 4.76 -0.21 -19.20
C SER A 63 3.29 -0.09 -18.78
N SER A 64 2.47 -1.06 -19.16
CA SER A 64 1.06 -1.14 -18.76
C SER A 64 0.86 -1.50 -17.29
N LEU A 65 1.95 -1.79 -16.54
CA LEU A 65 1.86 -2.17 -15.14
C LEU A 65 1.54 -0.98 -14.24
N PRO A 66 0.69 -1.14 -13.22
CA PRO A 66 0.39 -0.10 -12.24
C PRO A 66 1.63 0.21 -11.37
N ALA A 67 1.70 1.44 -10.84
CA ALA A 67 2.82 1.88 -10.00
C ALA A 67 3.06 1.00 -8.77
N VAL A 68 2.00 0.43 -8.22
CA VAL A 68 2.06 -0.47 -7.06
C VAL A 68 2.94 -1.70 -7.31
N THR A 69 2.96 -2.20 -8.55
CA THR A 69 3.82 -3.33 -8.93
C THR A 69 5.30 -3.00 -8.78
N TYR A 70 5.71 -1.80 -9.24
CA TYR A 70 7.11 -1.34 -9.09
C TYR A 70 7.48 -1.12 -7.63
N ILE A 71 6.59 -0.51 -6.84
CA ILE A 71 6.79 -0.32 -5.39
C ILE A 71 6.94 -1.68 -4.70
N GLY A 72 6.09 -2.65 -5.04
CA GLY A 72 6.15 -4.00 -4.49
C GLY A 72 7.44 -4.73 -4.83
N ILE A 73 7.88 -4.69 -6.10
CA ILE A 73 9.13 -5.31 -6.53
C ILE A 73 10.34 -4.70 -5.81
N ILE A 74 10.42 -3.36 -5.75
CA ILE A 74 11.51 -2.67 -5.06
C ILE A 74 11.50 -3.00 -3.57
N GLY A 75 10.32 -3.00 -2.93
CA GLY A 75 10.16 -3.37 -1.52
C GLY A 75 10.58 -4.81 -1.23
N MET A 76 10.18 -5.75 -2.09
CA MET A 76 10.60 -7.15 -1.99
C MET A 76 12.11 -7.31 -2.13
N LEU A 77 12.70 -6.71 -3.15
CA LEU A 77 14.16 -6.79 -3.37
C LEU A 77 14.94 -6.18 -2.21
N ALA A 78 14.45 -5.09 -1.62
CA ALA A 78 15.07 -4.46 -0.45
C ALA A 78 14.96 -5.32 0.81
N ALA A 79 13.87 -6.08 0.97
CA ALA A 79 13.61 -6.93 2.13
C ALA A 79 14.17 -8.37 2.01
N VAL A 80 14.67 -8.79 0.84
CA VAL A 80 15.26 -10.13 0.68
C VAL A 80 16.46 -10.30 1.60
N PRO A 81 16.59 -11.42 2.34
CA PRO A 81 17.70 -11.69 3.26
C PRO A 81 19.10 -11.62 2.63
N ALA A 82 19.20 -11.79 1.31
CA ALA A 82 20.44 -11.63 0.57
C ALA A 82 20.89 -10.15 0.42
N SER A 83 19.99 -9.20 0.69
CA SER A 83 20.32 -7.77 0.65
C SER A 83 21.02 -7.33 1.95
N PRO A 84 22.15 -6.62 1.87
CA PRO A 84 22.85 -6.12 3.06
C PRO A 84 22.03 -5.09 3.86
N VAL A 85 20.99 -4.51 3.25
CA VAL A 85 20.10 -3.52 3.87
C VAL A 85 18.79 -4.11 4.40
N SER A 86 18.56 -5.42 4.23
CA SER A 86 17.30 -6.06 4.61
C SER A 86 17.05 -6.01 6.12
N ALA A 87 18.07 -6.29 6.94
CA ALA A 87 17.93 -6.31 8.39
C ALA A 87 17.44 -4.99 8.98
N PRO A 88 18.04 -3.81 8.70
CA PRO A 88 17.52 -2.54 9.18
C PRO A 88 16.16 -2.18 8.58
N ILE A 89 15.90 -2.51 7.32
CA ILE A 89 14.60 -2.24 6.70
C ILE A 89 13.50 -3.02 7.43
N ILE A 90 13.66 -4.32 7.59
CA ILE A 90 12.66 -5.18 8.26
C ILE A 90 12.47 -4.75 9.72
N TYR A 91 13.56 -4.44 10.43
CA TYR A 91 13.48 -4.01 11.81
C TYR A 91 12.69 -2.72 11.99
N TRP A 92 12.99 -1.69 11.21
CA TRP A 92 12.33 -0.39 11.35
C TRP A 92 10.91 -0.37 10.78
N THR A 93 10.66 -1.03 9.65
CA THR A 93 9.30 -1.13 9.09
C THR A 93 8.40 -1.99 9.97
N GLY A 94 8.93 -2.99 10.66
CA GLY A 94 8.19 -3.80 11.62
C GLY A 94 7.71 -3.05 12.87
N LYS A 95 8.17 -1.82 13.11
CA LYS A 95 7.65 -0.93 14.17
C LYS A 95 6.33 -0.24 13.80
N ILE A 96 5.94 -0.35 12.54
CA ILE A 96 4.68 0.19 12.04
C ILE A 96 3.70 -0.95 11.90
N ASP A 97 2.57 -0.86 12.59
CA ASP A 97 1.52 -1.86 12.45
C ASP A 97 0.91 -1.81 11.04
N LEU A 98 0.72 -2.97 10.44
CA LEU A 98 0.14 -3.07 9.10
C LEU A 98 -1.27 -2.49 9.06
N MET A 99 -2.06 -2.71 10.11
CA MET A 99 -3.43 -2.20 10.20
C MET A 99 -3.45 -0.69 10.31
N ALA A 100 -2.45 -0.07 10.96
CA ALA A 100 -2.29 1.38 11.00
C ALA A 100 -2.08 1.97 9.60
N SER A 101 -1.41 1.25 8.70
CA SER A 101 -1.22 1.67 7.31
C SER A 101 -2.47 1.47 6.45
N ILE A 102 -3.24 0.41 6.70
CA ILE A 102 -4.47 0.09 5.96
C ILE A 102 -5.62 1.03 6.34
N THR A 103 -5.70 1.48 7.59
CA THR A 103 -6.81 2.32 8.09
C THR A 103 -7.04 3.60 7.27
N PRO A 104 -6.03 4.44 6.95
CA PRO A 104 -6.24 5.60 6.09
C PRO A 104 -6.66 5.22 4.68
N ILE A 105 -6.15 4.12 4.13
CA ILE A 105 -6.50 3.65 2.78
C ILE A 105 -7.99 3.30 2.72
N LEU A 106 -8.51 2.59 3.72
CA LEU A 106 -9.94 2.26 3.81
C LEU A 106 -10.80 3.52 3.98
N ALA A 107 -10.34 4.49 4.77
CA ALA A 107 -11.04 5.77 4.92
C ALA A 107 -11.15 6.52 3.59
N PHE A 108 -10.06 6.61 2.82
CA PHE A 108 -10.09 7.22 1.48
C PHE A 108 -10.97 6.45 0.51
N ALA A 109 -10.93 5.11 0.52
CA ALA A 109 -11.82 4.28 -0.28
C ALA A 109 -13.29 4.55 0.05
N GLY A 110 -13.63 4.68 1.33
CA GLY A 110 -14.97 5.04 1.78
C GLY A 110 -15.43 6.41 1.27
N VAL A 111 -14.54 7.42 1.31
CA VAL A 111 -14.84 8.76 0.78
C VAL A 111 -15.05 8.73 -0.74
N LEU A 112 -14.23 7.97 -1.49
CA LEU A 112 -14.37 7.81 -2.93
C LEU A 112 -15.70 7.15 -3.28
N LEU A 113 -16.07 6.06 -2.59
CA LEU A 113 -17.36 5.41 -2.75
C LEU A 113 -18.53 6.37 -2.44
N GLY A 114 -18.38 7.20 -1.42
CA GLY A 114 -19.38 8.22 -1.06
C GLY A 114 -19.58 9.28 -2.14
N LYS A 115 -18.51 9.67 -2.84
CA LYS A 115 -18.59 10.62 -3.97
C LYS A 115 -19.36 10.03 -5.16
N ASP A 116 -19.12 8.74 -5.45
CA ASP A 116 -19.73 8.04 -6.60
C ASP A 116 -20.91 7.15 -6.18
N TRP A 117 -21.63 7.56 -5.14
CA TRP A 117 -22.73 6.78 -4.55
C TRP A 117 -23.77 6.30 -5.57
N LYS A 118 -24.12 7.15 -6.56
CA LYS A 118 -25.06 6.77 -7.63
C LYS A 118 -24.50 5.65 -8.50
N ALA A 119 -23.24 5.71 -8.87
CA ALA A 119 -22.55 4.65 -9.61
C ALA A 119 -22.47 3.37 -8.78
N PHE A 120 -22.19 3.47 -7.49
CA PHE A 120 -22.16 2.34 -6.57
C PHE A 120 -23.54 1.66 -6.48
N LEU A 121 -24.62 2.42 -6.31
CA LEU A 121 -25.98 1.88 -6.28
C LEU A 121 -26.39 1.22 -7.61
N SER A 122 -25.90 1.71 -8.75
CA SER A 122 -26.20 1.12 -10.07
C SER A 122 -25.67 -0.30 -10.25
N ILE A 123 -24.62 -0.69 -9.51
CA ILE A 123 -24.08 -2.05 -9.48
C ILE A 123 -25.10 -3.02 -8.85
N GLY A 124 -25.86 -2.54 -7.86
CA GLY A 124 -26.96 -3.25 -7.22
C GLY A 124 -26.57 -4.61 -6.62
N TRP A 125 -27.52 -5.55 -6.64
CA TRP A 125 -27.33 -6.90 -6.08
C TRP A 125 -26.16 -7.68 -6.69
N LYS A 126 -25.86 -7.43 -7.97
CA LYS A 126 -24.73 -8.08 -8.66
C LYS A 126 -23.39 -7.78 -7.97
N GLY A 127 -23.21 -6.54 -7.51
CA GLY A 127 -22.01 -6.15 -6.76
C GLY A 127 -21.86 -6.91 -5.44
N VAL A 128 -22.95 -7.07 -4.71
CA VAL A 128 -22.95 -7.83 -3.43
C VAL A 128 -22.55 -9.30 -3.70
N LEU A 129 -23.14 -9.91 -4.71
CA LEU A 129 -22.84 -11.31 -5.07
C LEU A 129 -21.37 -11.50 -5.49
N VAL A 130 -20.85 -10.58 -6.33
CA VAL A 130 -19.45 -10.60 -6.75
C VAL A 130 -18.52 -10.40 -5.53
N SER A 131 -18.84 -9.47 -4.63
CA SER A 131 -18.04 -9.22 -3.42
C SER A 131 -17.97 -10.47 -2.52
N LEU A 132 -19.10 -11.14 -2.31
CA LEU A 132 -19.15 -12.38 -1.54
C LEU A 132 -18.32 -13.50 -2.19
N LEU A 133 -18.43 -13.66 -3.51
CA LEU A 133 -17.63 -14.65 -4.24
C LEU A 133 -16.13 -14.35 -4.17
N VAL A 134 -15.74 -13.07 -4.28
CA VAL A 134 -14.33 -12.66 -4.16
C VAL A 134 -13.80 -12.92 -2.77
N ILE A 135 -14.53 -12.52 -1.72
CA ILE A 135 -14.13 -12.75 -0.33
C ILE A 135 -13.97 -14.25 -0.08
N PHE A 136 -15.00 -15.04 -0.41
CA PHE A 136 -14.97 -16.49 -0.21
C PHE A 136 -13.84 -17.15 -1.00
N GLY A 137 -13.69 -16.81 -2.28
CA GLY A 137 -12.64 -17.32 -3.15
C GLY A 137 -11.24 -16.98 -2.63
N THR A 138 -11.03 -15.76 -2.19
CA THR A 138 -9.73 -15.31 -1.65
C THR A 138 -9.38 -16.06 -0.37
N PHE A 139 -10.29 -16.16 0.59
CA PHE A 139 -10.06 -16.88 1.84
C PHE A 139 -9.83 -18.36 1.60
N PHE A 140 -10.66 -18.98 0.78
CA PHE A 140 -10.57 -20.41 0.49
C PHE A 140 -9.25 -20.76 -0.22
N THR A 141 -8.91 -19.98 -1.26
CA THR A 141 -7.66 -20.19 -2.01
C THR A 141 -6.43 -19.94 -1.15
N SER A 142 -6.41 -18.88 -0.36
CA SER A 142 -5.31 -18.59 0.56
C SER A 142 -5.15 -19.68 1.61
N GLY A 143 -6.26 -20.18 2.16
CA GLY A 143 -6.26 -21.29 3.12
C GLY A 143 -5.71 -22.59 2.51
N LEU A 144 -6.12 -22.92 1.29
CA LEU A 144 -5.59 -24.09 0.57
C LEU A 144 -4.09 -23.97 0.33
N ILE A 145 -3.63 -22.82 -0.18
CA ILE A 145 -2.20 -22.59 -0.44
C ILE A 145 -1.41 -22.73 0.87
N ALA A 146 -1.88 -22.09 1.95
CA ALA A 146 -1.23 -22.18 3.25
C ALA A 146 -1.16 -23.62 3.76
N GLN A 147 -2.23 -24.42 3.58
CA GLN A 147 -2.26 -25.80 3.98
C GLN A 147 -1.29 -26.67 3.17
N PHE A 148 -1.21 -26.46 1.85
CA PHE A 148 -0.27 -27.19 1.01
C PHE A 148 1.19 -26.80 1.29
N MET A 149 1.46 -25.53 1.57
CA MET A 149 2.81 -25.07 1.92
C MET A 149 3.20 -25.40 3.36
N GLY A 150 2.24 -25.40 4.30
CA GLY A 150 2.47 -25.75 5.72
C GLY A 150 2.48 -27.24 6.01
N ALA A 151 1.93 -28.08 5.15
CA ALA A 151 1.96 -29.54 5.30
C ALA A 151 3.35 -30.17 5.00
N GLY A 152 4.32 -29.36 4.60
CA GLY A 152 5.71 -29.77 4.35
C GLY A 152 6.69 -29.42 5.48
N THR A 153 6.23 -28.83 6.57
CA THR A 153 6.99 -28.55 7.79
C THR A 153 6.36 -29.26 8.98
#